data_d97b3fca11cd2c19a458e95096ed6913
#
_entry.id   d97b3fca11cd2c19a458e95096ed6913
#
_cell.length_a   1.000
_cell.length_b   1.000
_cell.length_c   1.000
_cell.angle_alpha   90.00
_cell.angle_beta   90.00
_cell.angle_gamma   90.00
#
_symmetry.space_group_name_H-M   'P 1'
#
loop_
_entity.id
_entity.type
_entity.pdbx_description
1 polymer ?
#
loop_
_entity_poly.entity_id
_entity_poly.type
_entity_poly.pdbx_seq_one_letter_code
_entity_poly.pdbx_strand_id
1 'polypeptide(L)'
;MTGKATNKQQVNGRMTQAERTALSDQRMFEAAIGLINERGTQKTTLKEIGEIAGYSRGLANYRFGSKDGLMLELFARFDTRWKEHLGNYVEARTGLQALLAAADALRDFLKTEPDYMHAMYILWYESLGHESEIRSRLADHHDAVSY
;
A
#
# COMPACT_ATOMS: atom_id res chain seq x y z
N MET A 1 -20.74 12.67 -53.21
CA MET A 1 -21.41 12.00 -52.07
C MET A 1 -20.45 10.98 -51.52
N THR A 2 -19.76 11.37 -50.45
CA THR A 2 -18.71 10.56 -49.84
C THR A 2 -19.13 10.27 -48.41
N GLY A 3 -19.58 9.02 -48.18
CA GLY A 3 -19.91 8.52 -46.86
C GLY A 3 -18.66 8.25 -46.05
N LYS A 4 -18.45 9.01 -44.98
CA LYS A 4 -17.46 8.72 -43.95
C LYS A 4 -17.92 7.53 -43.12
N ALA A 5 -17.28 6.40 -43.30
CA ALA A 5 -17.39 5.27 -42.40
C ALA A 5 -16.65 5.59 -41.08
N THR A 6 -17.41 5.79 -40.04
CA THR A 6 -16.90 5.97 -38.67
C THR A 6 -16.47 4.58 -38.16
N ASN A 7 -15.17 4.36 -38.12
CA ASN A 7 -14.57 3.16 -37.53
C ASN A 7 -14.72 3.24 -36.00
N LYS A 8 -15.78 2.62 -35.46
CA LYS A 8 -15.89 2.29 -34.05
C LYS A 8 -14.96 1.12 -33.75
N GLN A 9 -13.72 1.41 -33.41
CA GLN A 9 -12.87 0.44 -32.71
C GLN A 9 -13.47 0.19 -31.33
N GLN A 10 -14.26 -0.86 -31.23
CA GLN A 10 -14.55 -1.48 -29.94
C GLN A 10 -13.26 -2.09 -29.45
N VAL A 11 -12.61 -1.39 -28.52
CA VAL A 11 -11.54 -1.95 -27.69
C VAL A 11 -12.20 -2.95 -26.75
N ASN A 12 -12.26 -4.20 -27.17
CA ASN A 12 -12.69 -5.32 -26.35
C ASN A 12 -11.52 -5.62 -25.37
N GLY A 13 -11.42 -4.81 -24.30
CA GLY A 13 -10.33 -4.81 -23.33
C GLY A 13 -10.41 -6.01 -22.40
N ARG A 14 -10.00 -7.19 -22.89
CA ARG A 14 -9.72 -8.32 -22.00
C ARG A 14 -8.48 -7.97 -21.17
N MET A 15 -8.65 -7.79 -19.85
CA MET A 15 -7.55 -7.52 -18.94
C MET A 15 -6.42 -8.52 -19.15
N THR A 16 -5.20 -8.01 -19.20
CA THR A 16 -3.98 -8.82 -19.23
C THR A 16 -3.78 -9.57 -17.90
N GLN A 17 -2.91 -10.56 -17.88
CA GLN A 17 -2.58 -11.27 -16.65
C GLN A 17 -1.95 -10.32 -15.61
N ALA A 18 -1.10 -9.39 -16.04
CA ALA A 18 -0.49 -8.38 -15.16
C ALA A 18 -1.54 -7.45 -14.53
N GLU A 19 -2.51 -6.96 -15.31
CA GLU A 19 -3.61 -6.13 -14.79
C GLU A 19 -4.49 -6.89 -13.79
N ARG A 20 -4.77 -8.16 -14.05
CA ARG A 20 -5.52 -9.01 -13.11
C ARG A 20 -4.77 -9.21 -11.79
N THR A 21 -3.45 -9.44 -11.86
CA THR A 21 -2.60 -9.57 -10.67
C THR A 21 -2.58 -8.27 -9.89
N ALA A 22 -2.35 -7.13 -10.54
CA ALA A 22 -2.36 -5.82 -9.89
C ALA A 22 -3.69 -5.52 -9.21
N LEU A 23 -4.82 -5.83 -9.85
CA LEU A 23 -6.15 -5.65 -9.26
C LEU A 23 -6.38 -6.56 -8.06
N SER A 24 -5.94 -7.83 -8.14
CA SER A 24 -6.07 -8.76 -7.01
C SER A 24 -5.22 -8.32 -5.81
N ASP A 25 -3.99 -7.88 -6.05
CA ASP A 25 -3.10 -7.35 -5.01
C ASP A 25 -3.72 -6.12 -4.34
N GLN A 26 -4.22 -5.17 -5.13
CA GLN A 26 -4.87 -3.97 -4.61
C GLN A 26 -6.04 -4.32 -3.69
N ARG A 27 -6.94 -5.21 -4.11
CA ARG A 27 -8.09 -5.63 -3.30
C ARG A 27 -7.67 -6.33 -2.00
N MET A 28 -6.60 -7.14 -2.05
CA MET A 28 -6.06 -7.79 -0.85
C MET A 28 -5.44 -6.77 0.12
N PHE A 29 -4.77 -5.74 -0.38
CA PHE A 29 -4.25 -4.66 0.47
C PHE A 29 -5.37 -3.82 1.08
N GLU A 30 -6.41 -3.48 0.32
CA GLU A 30 -7.59 -2.77 0.84
C GLU A 30 -8.28 -3.57 1.95
N ALA A 31 -8.48 -4.89 1.75
CA ALA A 31 -9.01 -5.78 2.76
C ALA A 31 -8.12 -5.86 4.01
N ALA A 32 -6.80 -5.93 3.82
CA ALA A 32 -5.84 -5.94 4.93
C ALA A 32 -5.89 -4.64 5.74
N ILE A 33 -5.90 -3.48 5.08
CA ILE A 33 -6.03 -2.16 5.72
C ILE A 33 -7.30 -2.11 6.56
N GLY A 34 -8.45 -2.51 6.02
CA GLY A 34 -9.71 -2.54 6.74
C GLY A 34 -9.65 -3.40 8.00
N LEU A 35 -9.12 -4.63 7.89
CA LEU A 35 -9.00 -5.55 9.01
C LEU A 35 -7.99 -5.07 10.08
N ILE A 36 -6.87 -4.50 9.67
CA ILE A 36 -5.88 -3.93 10.59
C ILE A 36 -6.51 -2.77 11.37
N ASN A 37 -7.22 -1.88 10.71
CA ASN A 37 -7.89 -0.74 11.35
C ASN A 37 -8.98 -1.17 12.32
N GLU A 38 -9.71 -2.26 12.00
CA GLU A 38 -10.80 -2.76 12.85
C GLU A 38 -10.29 -3.46 14.10
N ARG A 39 -9.22 -4.28 14.01
CA ARG A 39 -8.86 -5.22 15.07
C ARG A 39 -7.36 -5.51 15.24
N GLY A 40 -6.49 -4.79 14.56
CA GLY A 40 -5.04 -4.94 14.63
C GLY A 40 -4.49 -6.07 13.77
N THR A 41 -3.15 -6.13 13.66
CA THR A 41 -2.48 -7.13 12.82
C THR A 41 -2.58 -8.54 13.40
N GLN A 42 -2.56 -8.68 14.73
CA GLN A 42 -2.57 -9.98 15.42
C GLN A 42 -3.83 -10.80 15.10
N LYS A 43 -4.97 -10.13 15.00
CA LYS A 43 -6.28 -10.78 14.73
C LYS A 43 -6.60 -10.87 13.24
N THR A 44 -5.74 -10.40 12.37
CA THR A 44 -5.90 -10.42 10.91
C THR A 44 -5.24 -11.68 10.33
N THR A 45 -5.92 -12.37 9.43
CA THR A 45 -5.41 -13.60 8.78
C THR A 45 -5.44 -13.48 7.26
N LEU A 46 -4.51 -14.17 6.56
CA LEU A 46 -4.52 -14.24 5.10
C LEU A 46 -5.80 -14.84 4.52
N LYS A 47 -6.41 -15.77 5.26
CA LYS A 47 -7.68 -16.39 4.85
C LYS A 47 -8.76 -15.32 4.73
N GLU A 48 -8.95 -14.52 5.77
CA GLU A 48 -9.98 -13.48 5.80
C GLU A 48 -9.71 -12.36 4.79
N ILE A 49 -8.43 -11.96 4.66
CA ILE A 49 -8.02 -11.00 3.63
C ILE A 49 -8.42 -11.50 2.25
N GLY A 50 -8.12 -12.76 1.91
CA GLY A 50 -8.51 -13.36 0.65
C GLY A 50 -10.03 -13.39 0.45
N GLU A 51 -10.78 -13.82 1.45
CA GLU A 51 -12.24 -13.90 1.41
C GLU A 51 -12.89 -12.52 1.22
N ILE A 52 -12.47 -11.51 1.96
CA ILE A 52 -12.97 -10.11 1.83
C ILE A 52 -12.61 -9.53 0.46
N ALA A 53 -11.40 -9.80 -0.02
CA ALA A 53 -10.95 -9.36 -1.36
C ALA A 53 -11.66 -10.08 -2.52
N GLY A 54 -12.46 -11.12 -2.23
CA GLY A 54 -13.15 -11.93 -3.23
C GLY A 54 -12.27 -13.01 -3.87
N TYR A 55 -11.23 -13.46 -3.18
CA TYR A 55 -10.27 -14.46 -3.65
C TYR A 55 -10.16 -15.63 -2.66
N SER A 56 -9.61 -16.75 -3.13
CA SER A 56 -9.34 -17.90 -2.28
C SER A 56 -8.14 -17.67 -1.35
N ARG A 57 -8.14 -18.33 -0.19
CA ARG A 57 -6.95 -18.42 0.69
C ARG A 57 -5.71 -18.90 -0.07
N GLY A 58 -5.90 -19.85 -1.00
CA GLY A 58 -4.81 -20.38 -1.81
C GLY A 58 -4.14 -19.32 -2.66
N LEU A 59 -4.91 -18.39 -3.25
CA LEU A 59 -4.34 -17.28 -4.02
C LEU A 59 -3.56 -16.32 -3.13
N ALA A 60 -4.09 -15.96 -1.95
CA ALA A 60 -3.39 -15.08 -1.01
C ALA A 60 -2.07 -15.71 -0.53
N ASN A 61 -2.08 -17.00 -0.17
CA ASN A 61 -0.87 -17.71 0.19
C ASN A 61 0.13 -17.83 -0.96
N TYR A 62 -0.34 -18.13 -2.17
CA TYR A 62 0.53 -18.22 -3.35
C TYR A 62 1.22 -16.88 -3.63
N ARG A 63 0.48 -15.77 -3.49
CA ARG A 63 0.97 -14.43 -3.82
C ARG A 63 1.93 -13.86 -2.76
N PHE A 64 1.61 -14.01 -1.48
CA PHE A 64 2.33 -13.36 -0.38
C PHE A 64 3.13 -14.31 0.51
N GLY A 65 2.93 -15.62 0.39
CA GLY A 65 3.58 -16.65 1.19
C GLY A 65 3.07 -16.72 2.62
N SER A 66 3.06 -15.60 3.33
CA SER A 66 2.62 -15.49 4.72
C SER A 66 1.88 -14.18 4.99
N LYS A 67 1.25 -14.07 6.16
CA LYS A 67 0.69 -12.81 6.64
C LYS A 67 1.78 -11.73 6.74
N ASP A 68 2.92 -12.07 7.27
CA ASP A 68 4.05 -11.15 7.41
C ASP A 68 4.57 -10.70 6.04
N GLY A 69 4.61 -11.60 5.05
CA GLY A 69 4.94 -11.26 3.67
C GLY A 69 3.98 -10.21 3.09
N LEU A 70 2.66 -10.37 3.31
CA LEU A 70 1.67 -9.38 2.89
C LEU A 70 1.87 -8.04 3.62
N MET A 71 2.11 -8.06 4.95
CA MET A 71 2.33 -6.85 5.73
C MET A 71 3.58 -6.09 5.29
N LEU A 72 4.66 -6.81 4.96
CA LEU A 72 5.89 -6.21 4.43
C LEU A 72 5.69 -5.56 3.05
N GLU A 73 4.96 -6.21 2.15
CA GLU A 73 4.63 -5.61 0.86
C GLU A 73 3.70 -4.39 1.01
N LEU A 74 2.74 -4.46 1.92
CA LEU A 74 1.86 -3.33 2.25
C LEU A 74 2.67 -2.14 2.74
N PHE A 75 3.63 -2.38 3.64
CA PHE A 75 4.52 -1.34 4.15
C PHE A 75 5.41 -0.75 3.04
N ALA A 76 6.02 -1.58 2.20
CA ALA A 76 6.86 -1.13 1.09
C ALA A 76 6.10 -0.24 0.10
N ARG A 77 4.83 -0.56 -0.17
CA ARG A 77 3.94 0.27 -0.98
C ARG A 77 3.62 1.61 -0.32
N PHE A 78 3.36 1.59 0.98
CA PHE A 78 3.16 2.81 1.76
C PHE A 78 4.38 3.72 1.68
N ASP A 79 5.57 3.17 1.93
CA ASP A 79 6.83 3.90 1.91
C ASP A 79 7.09 4.56 0.55
N THR A 80 6.86 3.82 -0.55
CA THR A 80 6.98 4.36 -1.90
C THR A 80 6.02 5.54 -2.12
N ARG A 81 4.74 5.38 -1.79
CA ARG A 81 3.73 6.44 -1.93
C ARG A 81 4.03 7.65 -1.06
N TRP A 82 4.48 7.40 0.17
CA TRP A 82 4.87 8.48 1.08
C TRP A 82 6.07 9.26 0.56
N LYS A 83 7.10 8.57 0.07
CA LYS A 83 8.30 9.22 -0.51
C LYS A 83 7.96 10.07 -1.73
N GLU A 84 7.13 9.55 -2.63
CA GLU A 84 6.65 10.30 -3.79
C GLU A 84 5.83 11.53 -3.37
N HIS A 85 4.90 11.34 -2.43
CA HIS A 85 4.08 12.43 -1.91
C HIS A 85 4.92 13.51 -1.24
N LEU A 86 5.81 13.11 -0.34
CA LEU A 86 6.73 14.02 0.35
C LEU A 86 7.63 14.76 -0.64
N GLY A 87 8.17 14.06 -1.65
CA GLY A 87 9.01 14.64 -2.69
C GLY A 87 8.36 15.83 -3.37
N ASN A 88 7.07 15.74 -3.71
CA ASN A 88 6.32 16.83 -4.34
C ASN A 88 6.25 18.11 -3.49
N TYR A 89 6.39 17.99 -2.17
CA TYR A 89 6.35 19.13 -1.25
C TYR A 89 7.73 19.71 -0.96
N VAL A 90 8.74 18.85 -0.81
CA VAL A 90 10.08 19.28 -0.34
C VAL A 90 11.06 19.56 -1.46
N GLU A 91 10.74 19.23 -2.71
CA GLU A 91 11.61 19.46 -3.86
C GLU A 91 12.08 20.91 -3.92
N ALA A 92 13.39 21.10 -4.13
CA ALA A 92 14.08 22.40 -4.16
C ALA A 92 13.99 23.26 -2.87
N ARG A 93 13.50 22.71 -1.76
CA ARG A 93 13.46 23.41 -0.46
C ARG A 93 14.54 22.88 0.48
N THR A 94 15.05 23.77 1.33
CA THR A 94 16.09 23.44 2.31
C THR A 94 15.79 24.06 3.68
N GLY A 95 16.42 23.52 4.73
CA GLY A 95 16.31 24.07 6.09
C GLY A 95 14.86 24.12 6.60
N LEU A 96 14.48 25.21 7.23
CA LEU A 96 13.14 25.38 7.83
C LEU A 96 12.02 25.28 6.80
N GLN A 97 12.24 25.74 5.56
CA GLN A 97 11.22 25.67 4.51
C GLN A 97 10.92 24.22 4.12
N ALA A 98 11.92 23.35 4.05
CA ALA A 98 11.73 21.93 3.79
C ALA A 98 10.96 21.26 4.94
N LEU A 99 11.28 21.62 6.20
CA LEU A 99 10.58 21.09 7.38
C LEU A 99 9.09 21.47 7.38
N LEU A 100 8.77 22.72 7.12
CA LEU A 100 7.39 23.18 7.05
C LEU A 100 6.63 22.50 5.90
N ALA A 101 7.27 22.35 4.74
CA ALA A 101 6.69 21.66 3.61
C ALA A 101 6.44 20.16 3.91
N ALA A 102 7.34 19.50 4.65
CA ALA A 102 7.13 18.12 5.10
C ALA A 102 5.94 18.00 6.07
N ALA A 103 5.74 18.98 6.95
CA ALA A 103 4.57 19.02 7.82
C ALA A 103 3.26 19.21 7.03
N ASP A 104 3.28 20.04 5.97
CA ASP A 104 2.15 20.21 5.07
C ASP A 104 1.86 18.91 4.28
N ALA A 105 2.90 18.23 3.79
CA ALA A 105 2.77 16.94 3.12
C ALA A 105 2.12 15.89 4.05
N LEU A 106 2.56 15.81 5.30
CA LEU A 106 1.98 14.89 6.29
C LEU A 106 0.51 15.22 6.55
N ARG A 107 0.19 16.51 6.74
CA ARG A 107 -1.21 16.94 6.94
C ARG A 107 -2.11 16.58 5.76
N ASP A 108 -1.62 16.74 4.55
CA ASP A 108 -2.36 16.42 3.34
C ASP A 108 -2.54 14.90 3.18
N PHE A 109 -1.48 14.13 3.39
CA PHE A 109 -1.55 12.68 3.33
C PHE A 109 -2.52 12.08 4.36
N LEU A 110 -2.57 12.62 5.58
CA LEU A 110 -3.54 12.24 6.61
C LEU A 110 -4.99 12.53 6.22
N LYS A 111 -5.24 13.50 5.33
CA LYS A 111 -6.58 13.82 4.81
C LYS A 111 -6.97 12.95 3.62
N THR A 112 -6.01 12.64 2.75
CA THR A 112 -6.27 11.91 1.50
C THR A 112 -6.24 10.40 1.68
N GLU A 113 -5.44 9.89 2.62
CA GLU A 113 -5.20 8.46 2.85
C GLU A 113 -5.31 8.08 4.36
N PRO A 114 -6.37 8.50 5.07
CA PRO A 114 -6.47 8.33 6.52
C PRO A 114 -6.40 6.87 6.96
N ASP A 115 -7.12 5.98 6.27
CA ASP A 115 -7.18 4.56 6.63
C ASP A 115 -5.85 3.85 6.41
N TYR A 116 -5.15 4.22 5.34
CA TYR A 116 -3.83 3.67 5.06
C TYR A 116 -2.81 4.10 6.11
N MET A 117 -2.79 5.39 6.45
CA MET A 117 -1.92 5.92 7.48
C MET A 117 -2.20 5.27 8.85
N HIS A 118 -3.49 5.13 9.22
CA HIS A 118 -3.88 4.49 10.47
C HIS A 118 -3.42 3.02 10.55
N ALA A 119 -3.64 2.24 9.49
CA ALA A 119 -3.17 0.86 9.41
C ALA A 119 -1.64 0.76 9.55
N MET A 120 -0.88 1.69 8.95
CA MET A 120 0.58 1.71 9.06
C MET A 120 1.06 2.04 10.47
N TYR A 121 0.40 2.97 11.18
CA TYR A 121 0.70 3.23 12.59
C TYR A 121 0.45 2.01 13.48
N ILE A 122 -0.65 1.29 13.27
CA ILE A 122 -0.94 0.06 14.02
C ILE A 122 0.14 -0.99 13.72
N LEU A 123 0.44 -1.23 12.45
CA LEU A 123 1.47 -2.18 12.04
C LEU A 123 2.83 -1.84 12.67
N TRP A 124 3.22 -0.59 12.64
CA TRP A 124 4.46 -0.11 13.22
C TRP A 124 4.50 -0.28 14.73
N TYR A 125 3.45 0.18 15.42
CA TYR A 125 3.37 0.08 16.87
C TYR A 125 3.40 -1.36 17.36
N GLU A 126 2.64 -2.25 16.73
CA GLU A 126 2.61 -3.67 17.09
C GLU A 126 3.94 -4.37 16.77
N SER A 127 4.67 -3.95 15.75
CA SER A 127 5.98 -4.51 15.40
C SER A 127 7.07 -4.17 16.44
N LEU A 128 6.94 -3.07 17.17
CA LEU A 128 7.92 -2.67 18.19
C LEU A 128 7.91 -3.59 19.43
N GLY A 129 6.77 -4.23 19.71
CA GLY A 129 6.57 -5.05 20.92
C GLY A 129 6.98 -6.52 20.81
N HIS A 130 7.26 -7.04 19.61
CA HIS A 130 7.55 -8.45 19.37
C HIS A 130 8.82 -8.64 18.53
N GLU A 131 9.61 -9.67 18.84
CA GLU A 131 10.64 -10.14 17.92
C GLU A 131 9.96 -10.79 16.71
N SER A 132 9.82 -10.05 15.64
CA SER A 132 9.21 -10.51 14.39
C SER A 132 10.11 -10.17 13.20
N GLU A 133 9.96 -10.89 12.11
CA GLU A 133 10.64 -10.60 10.84
C GLU A 133 10.30 -9.17 10.36
N ILE A 134 9.08 -8.71 10.64
CA ILE A 134 8.62 -7.36 10.33
C ILE A 134 9.48 -6.33 11.07
N ARG A 135 9.74 -6.51 12.38
CA ARG A 135 10.59 -5.61 13.17
C ARG A 135 12.01 -5.51 12.60
N SER A 136 12.64 -6.65 12.28
CA SER A 136 13.99 -6.66 11.72
C SER A 136 14.05 -5.88 10.41
N ARG A 137 13.11 -6.12 9.50
CA ARG A 137 13.07 -5.45 8.19
C ARG A 137 12.66 -3.98 8.27
N LEU A 138 11.83 -3.60 9.23
CA LEU A 138 11.51 -2.18 9.48
C LEU A 138 12.71 -1.43 10.07
N ALA A 139 13.50 -2.07 10.93
CA ALA A 139 14.75 -1.51 11.43
C ALA A 139 15.77 -1.29 10.31
N ASP A 140 15.99 -2.31 9.46
CA ASP A 140 16.87 -2.21 8.29
C ASP A 140 16.46 -1.08 7.34
N HIS A 141 15.14 -0.86 7.19
CA HIS A 141 14.61 0.22 6.36
C HIS A 141 14.89 1.59 6.98
N HIS A 142 14.76 1.75 8.28
CA HIS A 142 15.07 2.99 9.00
C HIS A 142 16.55 3.35 8.87
N ASP A 143 17.44 2.38 8.99
CA ASP A 143 18.87 2.59 8.86
C ASP A 143 19.27 3.02 7.43
N ALA A 144 18.55 2.53 6.42
CA ALA A 144 18.77 2.92 5.02
C ALA A 144 18.29 4.33 4.65
N VAL A 145 17.43 4.95 5.47
CA VAL A 145 16.86 6.30 5.23
C VAL A 145 17.58 7.38 6.02
N SER A 146 18.49 7.00 6.93
CA SER A 146 19.20 7.92 7.85
C SER A 146 20.46 8.57 7.26
N TYR A 147 20.61 8.65 5.91
CA TYR A 147 21.72 9.35 5.24
C TYR A 147 21.23 10.36 4.22
#